data_7c7d119f2fc2d768156292f02297c34d
#
_entry.id   7c7d119f2fc2d768156292f02297c34d
#
_cell.length_a   1.000
_cell.length_b   1.000
_cell.length_c   1.000
_cell.angle_alpha   90.00
_cell.angle_beta   90.00
_cell.angle_gamma   90.00
#
_symmetry.space_group_name_H-M   'P 1'
#
loop_
_entity.id
_entity.type
_entity.pdbx_description
1 polymer ?
#
loop_
_entity_poly.entity_id
_entity_poly.type
_entity_poly.pdbx_seq_one_letter_code
_entity_poly.pdbx_strand_id
1 'polypeptide(L)'
;MKFVVTAGPTREHLDPVRFLSNPSTGKMGFAVARAAAMRGHEVALVAGPVSLKTPKGVRRIDVTSAREMLAAVEKELFSNSRDMARDSGGRVGDAPLPVGAALRADRISQCSMVFVSTAAVADWRPAKCAARKLKKGQMSGILKLVRNPDILKTVARRTKTTHSPTHPLTHSPTYLVGFAAETNDVIAEARRKCREKNLDMIVANDVTERGSGFGVDTNRVTFVRKDGSVERLPLMTKLAVARRIVRECEDLCP
;
A
#
# COMPACT_ATOMS: atom_id res chain seq x y z
N MET A 1 -6.76 -0.77 14.59
CA MET A 1 -6.43 0.06 13.41
C MET A 1 -6.82 -0.65 12.12
N LYS A 2 -7.02 0.08 11.04
CA LYS A 2 -7.18 -0.47 9.68
C LYS A 2 -5.88 -0.29 8.89
N PHE A 3 -5.34 -1.38 8.36
CA PHE A 3 -4.19 -1.37 7.45
C PHE A 3 -4.67 -1.49 6.00
N VAL A 4 -4.26 -0.56 5.15
CA VAL A 4 -4.37 -0.66 3.70
C VAL A 4 -2.98 -0.90 3.15
N VAL A 5 -2.75 -2.06 2.55
CA VAL A 5 -1.41 -2.47 2.07
C VAL A 5 -1.46 -2.69 0.57
N THR A 6 -0.57 -2.04 -0.19
CA THR A 6 -0.39 -2.41 -1.60
C THR A 6 0.72 -3.45 -1.75
N ALA A 7 0.58 -4.40 -2.67
CA ALA A 7 1.57 -5.44 -2.90
C ALA A 7 1.65 -5.88 -4.36
N GLY A 8 2.77 -6.47 -4.74
CA GLY A 8 3.00 -6.99 -6.09
C GLY A 8 3.35 -5.90 -7.11
N PRO A 9 3.54 -6.29 -8.36
CA PRO A 9 3.76 -5.36 -9.46
C PRO A 9 2.43 -4.82 -10.00
N THR A 10 2.47 -3.73 -10.77
CA THR A 10 1.40 -3.43 -11.72
C THR A 10 1.78 -3.91 -13.12
N ARG A 11 0.80 -4.17 -13.97
CA ARG A 11 0.97 -4.51 -15.38
C ARG A 11 0.31 -3.46 -16.24
N GLU A 12 1.11 -2.79 -17.04
CA GLU A 12 0.65 -1.74 -17.93
C GLU A 12 0.60 -2.28 -19.35
N HIS A 13 -0.60 -2.66 -19.79
CA HIS A 13 -0.78 -3.38 -21.04
C HIS A 13 -0.51 -2.53 -22.28
N LEU A 14 0.25 -3.10 -23.23
CA LEU A 14 0.40 -2.61 -24.62
C LEU A 14 -0.74 -3.12 -25.48
N ASP A 15 -1.09 -4.40 -25.27
CA ASP A 15 -2.17 -5.13 -25.94
C ASP A 15 -2.63 -6.28 -25.01
N PRO A 16 -3.63 -7.10 -25.37
CA PRO A 16 -4.11 -8.18 -24.48
C PRO A 16 -3.05 -9.20 -24.07
N VAL A 17 -1.88 -9.22 -24.70
CA VAL A 17 -0.84 -10.25 -24.49
C VAL A 17 0.39 -9.69 -23.81
N ARG A 18 0.79 -8.44 -24.13
CA ARG A 18 2.05 -7.84 -23.67
C ARG A 18 1.83 -6.65 -22.75
N PHE A 19 2.69 -6.53 -21.76
CA PHE A 19 2.63 -5.46 -20.77
C PHE A 19 4.04 -5.05 -20.30
N LEU A 20 4.16 -3.84 -19.76
CA LEU A 20 5.28 -3.39 -18.96
C LEU A 20 4.99 -3.69 -17.49
N SER A 21 6.02 -4.13 -16.76
CA SER A 21 5.87 -4.47 -15.34
C SER A 21 7.24 -4.45 -14.64
N ASN A 22 7.20 -4.46 -13.32
CA ASN A 22 8.37 -4.60 -12.46
C ASN A 22 8.52 -6.05 -11.95
N PRO A 23 9.73 -6.56 -11.66
CA PRO A 23 9.97 -7.94 -11.22
C PRO A 23 9.60 -8.17 -9.75
N SER A 24 8.48 -7.64 -9.27
CA SER A 24 8.03 -7.81 -7.89
C SER A 24 7.21 -9.09 -7.73
N THR A 25 7.50 -9.84 -6.67
CA THR A 25 6.76 -11.05 -6.29
C THR A 25 5.63 -10.77 -5.29
N GLY A 26 5.56 -9.57 -4.72
CA GLY A 26 4.57 -9.21 -3.70
C GLY A 26 4.87 -9.72 -2.29
N LYS A 27 5.89 -10.56 -2.09
CA LYS A 27 6.20 -11.21 -0.80
C LYS A 27 6.23 -10.24 0.38
N MET A 28 6.79 -9.04 0.22
CA MET A 28 6.91 -8.09 1.33
C MET A 28 5.56 -7.55 1.78
N GLY A 29 4.70 -7.10 0.84
CA GLY A 29 3.36 -6.60 1.16
C GLY A 29 2.45 -7.68 1.75
N PHE A 30 2.53 -8.91 1.22
CA PHE A 30 1.82 -10.06 1.82
C PHE A 30 2.32 -10.39 3.22
N ALA A 31 3.62 -10.22 3.50
CA ALA A 31 4.16 -10.38 4.84
C ALA A 31 3.67 -9.30 5.80
N VAL A 32 3.59 -8.03 5.35
CA VAL A 32 3.02 -6.92 6.14
C VAL A 32 1.55 -7.16 6.44
N ALA A 33 0.75 -7.50 5.42
CA ALA A 33 -0.67 -7.82 5.60
C ALA A 33 -0.88 -8.97 6.59
N ARG A 34 -0.08 -10.05 6.47
CA ARG A 34 -0.10 -11.18 7.41
C ARG A 34 0.26 -10.74 8.83
N ALA A 35 1.32 -9.95 9.00
CA ALA A 35 1.77 -9.50 10.31
C ALA A 35 0.71 -8.62 11.00
N ALA A 36 0.07 -7.71 10.28
CA ALA A 36 -1.01 -6.86 10.79
C ALA A 36 -2.24 -7.69 11.19
N ALA A 37 -2.68 -8.63 10.35
CA ALA A 37 -3.80 -9.52 10.65
C ALA A 37 -3.52 -10.42 11.89
N MET A 38 -2.29 -10.91 12.05
CA MET A 38 -1.87 -11.71 13.24
C MET A 38 -1.93 -10.90 14.54
N ARG A 39 -1.91 -9.57 14.48
CA ARG A 39 -2.06 -8.66 15.63
C ARG A 39 -3.50 -8.17 15.83
N GLY A 40 -4.45 -8.71 15.06
CA GLY A 40 -5.87 -8.40 15.19
C GLY A 40 -6.32 -7.12 14.49
N HIS A 41 -5.51 -6.55 13.60
CA HIS A 41 -5.91 -5.39 12.82
C HIS A 41 -6.81 -5.76 11.64
N GLU A 42 -7.70 -4.86 11.24
CA GLU A 42 -8.41 -4.95 9.96
C GLU A 42 -7.41 -4.72 8.82
N VAL A 43 -7.41 -5.60 7.81
CA VAL A 43 -6.44 -5.50 6.70
C VAL A 43 -7.11 -5.59 5.35
N ALA A 44 -6.93 -4.56 4.54
CA ALA A 44 -7.22 -4.55 3.11
C ALA A 44 -5.90 -4.63 2.32
N LEU A 45 -5.73 -5.71 1.56
CA LEU A 45 -4.55 -5.94 0.72
C LEU A 45 -4.91 -5.70 -0.75
N VAL A 46 -4.46 -4.58 -1.31
CA VAL A 46 -4.60 -4.26 -2.74
C VAL A 46 -3.41 -4.89 -3.48
N ALA A 47 -3.67 -5.98 -4.19
CA ALA A 47 -2.64 -6.81 -4.80
C ALA A 47 -2.63 -6.68 -6.32
N GLY A 48 -1.49 -6.32 -6.88
CA GLY A 48 -1.21 -6.53 -8.29
C GLY A 48 -1.06 -8.03 -8.63
N PRO A 49 -0.88 -8.40 -9.90
CA PRO A 49 -0.90 -9.78 -10.34
C PRO A 49 0.25 -10.62 -9.74
N VAL A 50 -0.08 -11.41 -8.74
CA VAL A 50 0.82 -12.36 -8.07
C VAL A 50 0.08 -13.65 -7.74
N SER A 51 0.82 -14.77 -7.67
CA SER A 51 0.28 -16.11 -7.35
C SER A 51 0.31 -16.46 -5.86
N LEU A 52 0.61 -15.49 -4.97
CA LEU A 52 0.63 -15.74 -3.53
C LEU A 52 -0.78 -15.95 -2.97
N LYS A 53 -0.92 -16.91 -2.07
CA LYS A 53 -2.17 -17.17 -1.33
C LYS A 53 -2.45 -16.02 -0.36
N THR A 54 -3.71 -15.61 -0.27
CA THR A 54 -4.15 -14.58 0.67
C THR A 54 -3.94 -15.05 2.12
N PRO A 55 -3.28 -14.25 2.97
CA PRO A 55 -3.13 -14.60 4.38
C PRO A 55 -4.50 -14.66 5.10
N LYS A 56 -4.60 -15.52 6.13
CA LYS A 56 -5.81 -15.63 6.95
C LYS A 56 -6.14 -14.28 7.60
N GLY A 57 -7.40 -13.89 7.59
CA GLY A 57 -7.89 -12.64 8.19
C GLY A 57 -7.60 -11.39 7.35
N VAL A 58 -7.15 -11.53 6.11
CA VAL A 58 -6.87 -10.43 5.18
C VAL A 58 -7.92 -10.39 4.08
N ARG A 59 -8.52 -9.24 3.84
CA ARG A 59 -9.38 -8.99 2.67
C ARG A 59 -8.51 -8.55 1.50
N ARG A 60 -8.48 -9.35 0.45
CA ARG A 60 -7.70 -9.07 -0.76
C ARG A 60 -8.56 -8.42 -1.84
N ILE A 61 -7.98 -7.44 -2.51
CA ILE A 61 -8.53 -6.72 -3.66
C ILE A 61 -7.51 -6.86 -4.79
N ASP A 62 -7.87 -7.62 -5.82
CA ASP A 62 -7.00 -7.82 -6.97
C ASP A 62 -7.15 -6.67 -7.96
N VAL A 63 -6.03 -6.16 -8.44
CA VAL A 63 -5.93 -5.10 -9.44
C VAL A 63 -4.84 -5.43 -10.46
N THR A 64 -4.86 -4.79 -11.61
CA THR A 64 -3.88 -5.04 -12.66
C THR A 64 -2.97 -3.84 -12.89
N SER A 65 -3.52 -2.66 -13.07
CA SER A 65 -2.80 -1.45 -13.44
C SER A 65 -2.56 -0.51 -12.24
N ALA A 66 -1.66 0.44 -12.40
CA ALA A 66 -1.41 1.49 -11.41
C ALA A 66 -2.67 2.35 -11.15
N ARG A 67 -3.49 2.57 -12.17
CA ARG A 67 -4.74 3.33 -12.03
C ARG A 67 -5.79 2.57 -11.21
N GLU A 68 -5.94 1.27 -11.46
CA GLU A 68 -6.83 0.41 -10.66
C GLU A 68 -6.35 0.34 -9.22
N MET A 69 -5.04 0.20 -9.00
CA MET A 69 -4.46 0.18 -7.66
C MET A 69 -4.72 1.50 -6.92
N LEU A 70 -4.54 2.65 -7.57
CA LEU A 70 -4.87 3.94 -6.97
C LEU A 70 -6.34 4.03 -6.59
N ALA A 71 -7.25 3.69 -7.52
CA ALA A 71 -8.69 3.74 -7.26
C ALA A 71 -9.11 2.84 -6.10
N ALA A 72 -8.56 1.62 -6.01
CA ALA A 72 -8.81 0.70 -4.91
C ALA A 72 -8.29 1.25 -3.57
N VAL A 73 -7.08 1.81 -3.54
CA VAL A 73 -6.50 2.44 -2.34
C VAL A 73 -7.34 3.63 -1.89
N GLU A 74 -7.77 4.50 -2.82
CA GLU A 74 -8.61 5.65 -2.49
C GLU A 74 -9.97 5.22 -1.94
N LYS A 75 -10.60 4.19 -2.51
CA LYS A 75 -11.84 3.61 -1.99
C LYS A 75 -11.65 3.13 -0.55
N GLU A 76 -10.54 2.43 -0.25
CA GLU A 76 -10.28 1.90 1.08
C GLU A 76 -9.98 2.96 2.15
N LEU A 77 -9.29 4.04 1.75
CA LEU A 77 -8.86 5.08 2.68
C LEU A 77 -9.91 6.19 2.87
N PHE A 78 -10.73 6.49 1.84
CA PHE A 78 -11.53 7.71 1.82
C PHE A 78 -13.04 7.49 1.59
N SER A 79 -13.52 6.25 1.37
CA SER A 79 -14.97 5.98 1.32
C SER A 79 -15.55 5.94 2.73
N ASN A 80 -16.66 6.64 2.93
CA ASN A 80 -17.38 6.62 4.19
C ASN A 80 -17.96 5.21 4.45
N SER A 81 -17.93 4.76 5.70
CA SER A 81 -18.47 3.46 6.12
C SER A 81 -19.96 3.25 5.74
N ARG A 82 -20.70 4.32 5.49
CA ARG A 82 -22.10 4.28 5.04
C ARG A 82 -22.27 3.85 3.58
N ASP A 83 -21.27 4.10 2.72
CA ASP A 83 -21.32 3.70 1.30
C ASP A 83 -20.97 2.21 1.11
N MET A 84 -20.15 1.64 1.99
CA MET A 84 -19.79 0.22 1.96
C MET A 84 -20.94 -0.71 2.34
N ALA A 85 -21.86 -0.29 3.22
CA ALA A 85 -23.02 -1.08 3.63
C ALA A 85 -24.09 -1.22 2.53
N ARG A 86 -24.11 -0.32 1.56
CA ARG A 86 -25.06 -0.36 0.43
C ARG A 86 -24.65 -1.31 -0.69
N ASP A 87 -23.35 -1.57 -0.83
CA ASP A 87 -22.82 -2.42 -1.92
C ASP A 87 -22.83 -3.93 -1.55
N SER A 88 -22.98 -4.25 -0.25
CA SER A 88 -23.08 -5.61 0.28
C SER A 88 -24.52 -6.02 0.54
N GLY A 89 -25.44 -5.93 -0.40
CA GLY A 89 -26.87 -6.27 -0.44
C GLY A 89 -27.48 -7.22 0.63
N GLY A 90 -27.13 -7.04 1.90
CA GLY A 90 -27.66 -7.79 3.04
C GLY A 90 -28.55 -6.90 3.90
N ARG A 91 -29.87 -7.22 3.97
CA ARG A 91 -30.78 -6.64 4.95
C ARG A 91 -30.27 -6.94 6.35
N VAL A 92 -29.84 -5.90 7.07
CA VAL A 92 -29.60 -5.99 8.51
C VAL A 92 -30.94 -5.92 9.19
N GLY A 93 -31.38 -7.05 9.80
CA GLY A 93 -32.54 -7.09 10.64
C GLY A 93 -32.31 -6.28 11.93
N ASP A 94 -33.33 -5.48 12.32
CA ASP A 94 -33.37 -4.73 13.56
C ASP A 94 -33.46 -5.70 14.76
N ALA A 95 -32.30 -6.06 15.33
CA ALA A 95 -32.23 -6.71 16.62
C ALA A 95 -31.77 -5.68 17.67
N PRO A 96 -32.46 -5.50 18.81
CA PRO A 96 -32.06 -4.56 19.85
C PRO A 96 -30.76 -5.01 20.52
N LEU A 97 -29.81 -4.09 20.64
CA LEU A 97 -28.50 -4.32 21.30
C LEU A 97 -28.71 -4.54 22.81
N PRO A 98 -27.99 -5.48 23.44
CA PRO A 98 -28.09 -5.73 24.89
C PRO A 98 -27.58 -4.53 25.70
N VAL A 99 -28.36 -4.19 26.75
CA VAL A 99 -28.10 -3.11 27.72
C VAL A 99 -26.85 -3.47 28.56
N GLY A 100 -25.68 -3.14 28.08
CA GLY A 100 -24.37 -3.45 28.72
C GLY A 100 -23.20 -3.09 27.83
N ALA A 101 -23.45 -2.81 26.55
CA ALA A 101 -22.43 -2.43 25.59
C ALA A 101 -22.04 -0.95 25.62
N ALA A 102 -22.80 -0.10 26.32
CA ALA A 102 -22.62 1.36 26.32
C ALA A 102 -21.34 1.83 27.03
N LEU A 103 -20.80 1.07 27.99
CA LEU A 103 -19.60 1.47 28.76
C LEU A 103 -18.26 1.13 28.08
N ARG A 104 -18.29 0.52 26.89
CA ARG A 104 -17.09 0.30 26.04
C ARG A 104 -17.05 1.19 24.79
N ALA A 105 -18.09 1.97 24.54
CA ALA A 105 -18.21 2.80 23.34
C ALA A 105 -17.31 4.05 23.37
N ASP A 106 -16.92 4.55 24.53
CA ASP A 106 -16.14 5.79 24.65
C ASP A 106 -14.62 5.67 24.35
N ARG A 107 -14.13 4.46 24.06
CA ARG A 107 -12.75 4.22 23.59
C ARG A 107 -12.62 3.80 22.13
N ILE A 108 -13.71 3.79 21.35
CA ILE A 108 -13.70 3.33 19.94
C ILE A 108 -13.55 4.48 18.94
N SER A 109 -13.27 5.71 19.37
CA SER A 109 -13.37 6.89 18.49
C SER A 109 -12.08 7.38 17.83
N GLN A 110 -10.97 6.64 17.85
CA GLN A 110 -9.81 6.99 17.03
C GLN A 110 -9.32 5.77 16.26
N CYS A 111 -10.14 5.32 15.28
CA CYS A 111 -9.70 4.32 14.32
C CYS A 111 -8.63 4.95 13.41
N SER A 112 -7.38 4.86 13.80
CA SER A 112 -6.26 5.27 12.97
C SER A 112 -6.12 4.33 11.78
N MET A 113 -5.93 4.90 10.61
CA MET A 113 -5.64 4.15 9.39
C MET A 113 -4.14 4.18 9.11
N VAL A 114 -3.63 3.08 8.58
CA VAL A 114 -2.24 2.97 8.13
C VAL A 114 -2.24 2.59 6.66
N PHE A 115 -1.60 3.38 5.84
CA PHE A 115 -1.33 3.04 4.46
C PHE A 115 0.11 2.60 4.27
N VAL A 116 0.34 1.35 3.86
CA VAL A 116 1.67 0.79 3.62
C VAL A 116 1.84 0.52 2.12
N SER A 117 2.62 1.36 1.45
CA SER A 117 2.86 1.28 0.01
C SER A 117 4.08 0.42 -0.30
N THR A 118 3.88 -0.90 -0.50
CA THR A 118 4.96 -1.84 -0.84
C THR A 118 4.96 -2.31 -2.30
N ALA A 119 3.91 -1.97 -3.06
CA ALA A 119 3.79 -2.38 -4.45
C ALA A 119 4.89 -1.77 -5.32
N ALA A 120 5.39 -2.56 -6.26
CA ALA A 120 6.29 -2.09 -7.31
C ALA A 120 5.46 -1.58 -8.50
N VAL A 121 4.93 -0.38 -8.33
CA VAL A 121 4.12 0.31 -9.34
C VAL A 121 5.01 0.73 -10.50
N ALA A 122 4.58 0.49 -11.74
CA ALA A 122 5.28 0.98 -12.91
C ALA A 122 5.09 2.51 -13.03
N ASP A 123 6.19 3.27 -13.14
CA ASP A 123 6.15 4.73 -13.27
C ASP A 123 5.55 5.18 -14.61
N TRP A 124 5.64 4.32 -15.62
CA TRP A 124 5.23 4.61 -16.98
C TRP A 124 4.28 3.54 -17.50
N ARG A 125 3.35 3.96 -18.37
CA ARG A 125 2.47 3.08 -19.11
C ARG A 125 2.45 3.45 -20.59
N PRO A 126 2.08 2.52 -21.50
CA PRO A 126 1.80 2.86 -22.87
C PRO A 126 0.75 3.97 -22.98
N ALA A 127 0.97 4.94 -23.87
CA ALA A 127 0.02 6.03 -24.10
C ALA A 127 -1.32 5.51 -24.65
N LYS A 128 -1.29 4.40 -25.38
CA LYS A 128 -2.46 3.68 -25.91
C LYS A 128 -2.29 2.18 -25.69
N CYS A 129 -3.35 1.51 -25.28
CA CYS A 129 -3.44 0.06 -25.23
C CYS A 129 -4.24 -0.39 -26.46
N ALA A 130 -3.68 -1.31 -27.24
CA ALA A 130 -4.37 -1.86 -28.41
C ALA A 130 -5.41 -2.89 -27.97
N ALA A 131 -6.63 -2.83 -28.54
CA ALA A 131 -7.70 -3.78 -28.24
C ALA A 131 -7.41 -5.20 -28.75
N ARG A 132 -6.49 -5.35 -29.70
CA ARG A 132 -6.08 -6.64 -30.29
C ARG A 132 -4.56 -6.75 -30.27
N LYS A 133 -4.05 -8.00 -30.24
CA LYS A 133 -2.62 -8.27 -30.33
C LYS A 133 -2.00 -7.61 -31.55
N LEU A 134 -1.01 -6.74 -31.35
CA LEU A 134 -0.27 -6.07 -32.42
C LEU A 134 0.61 -7.09 -33.15
N LYS A 135 0.49 -7.15 -34.47
CA LYS A 135 1.34 -8.01 -35.34
C LYS A 135 2.71 -7.36 -35.52
N LYS A 136 3.76 -8.17 -35.80
CA LYS A 136 5.14 -7.69 -35.97
C LYS A 136 5.26 -6.51 -36.95
N GLY A 137 4.59 -6.58 -38.09
CA GLY A 137 4.60 -5.52 -39.13
C GLY A 137 3.78 -4.27 -38.79
N GLN A 138 3.03 -4.28 -37.68
CA GLN A 138 2.21 -3.13 -37.23
C GLN A 138 2.89 -2.31 -36.11
N MET A 139 4.08 -2.74 -35.66
CA MET A 139 4.84 -2.05 -34.64
C MET A 139 5.95 -1.21 -35.29
N SER A 140 5.97 0.08 -34.98
CA SER A 140 7.00 1.01 -35.46
C SER A 140 8.36 0.85 -34.78
N GLY A 141 8.49 -0.07 -33.83
CA GLY A 141 9.68 -0.15 -32.96
C GLY A 141 9.76 0.93 -31.88
N ILE A 142 8.85 1.91 -31.90
CA ILE A 142 8.77 3.02 -30.92
C ILE A 142 7.52 2.86 -30.08
N LEU A 143 7.67 2.88 -28.76
CA LEU A 143 6.58 2.86 -27.81
C LEU A 143 6.45 4.22 -27.11
N LYS A 144 5.36 4.94 -27.38
CA LYS A 144 5.06 6.18 -26.67
C LYS A 144 4.57 5.85 -25.27
N LEU A 145 5.28 6.38 -24.28
CA LEU A 145 4.95 6.22 -22.85
C LEU A 145 4.37 7.52 -22.27
N VAL A 146 3.52 7.35 -21.26
CA VAL A 146 3.00 8.43 -20.41
C VAL A 146 3.14 8.03 -18.94
N ARG A 147 3.27 9.00 -18.05
CA ARG A 147 3.44 8.74 -16.61
C ARG A 147 2.20 8.14 -15.99
N ASN A 148 2.41 7.20 -15.09
CA ASN A 148 1.41 6.72 -14.14
C ASN A 148 1.24 7.70 -12.97
N PRO A 149 0.10 7.67 -12.27
CA PRO A 149 -0.04 8.42 -11.01
C PRO A 149 0.91 7.85 -9.95
N ASP A 150 1.55 8.73 -9.20
CA ASP A 150 2.27 8.35 -7.97
C ASP A 150 1.23 8.15 -6.86
N ILE A 151 0.93 6.89 -6.54
CA ILE A 151 -0.11 6.50 -5.59
C ILE A 151 0.17 7.10 -4.22
N LEU A 152 1.40 6.94 -3.72
CA LEU A 152 1.77 7.40 -2.40
C LEU A 152 1.70 8.94 -2.28
N LYS A 153 2.19 9.65 -3.29
CA LYS A 153 2.10 11.11 -3.35
C LYS A 153 0.65 11.61 -3.46
N THR A 154 -0.19 10.89 -4.21
CA THR A 154 -1.61 11.21 -4.36
C THR A 154 -2.34 11.05 -3.03
N VAL A 155 -2.15 9.92 -2.34
CA VAL A 155 -2.71 9.66 -1.01
C VAL A 155 -2.22 10.71 -0.01
N ALA A 156 -0.90 10.98 0.05
CA ALA A 156 -0.33 11.95 0.98
C ALA A 156 -0.87 13.39 0.79
N ARG A 157 -1.16 13.78 -0.44
CA ARG A 157 -1.81 15.08 -0.70
C ARG A 157 -3.25 15.09 -0.20
N ARG A 158 -3.99 14.01 -0.45
CA ARG A 158 -5.39 13.92 -0.08
C ARG A 158 -5.58 13.86 1.44
N THR A 159 -4.72 13.15 2.17
CA THR A 159 -4.75 13.14 3.64
C THR A 159 -4.53 14.52 4.26
N LYS A 160 -3.71 15.38 3.65
CA LYS A 160 -3.51 16.76 4.12
C LYS A 160 -4.75 17.64 3.96
N THR A 161 -5.48 17.49 2.84
CA THR A 161 -6.66 18.32 2.57
C THR A 161 -7.86 17.94 3.44
N THR A 162 -7.93 16.72 3.95
CA THR A 162 -8.98 16.28 4.87
C THR A 162 -8.78 16.75 6.32
N HIS A 163 -7.60 17.28 6.67
CA HIS A 163 -7.29 17.88 7.98
C HIS A 163 -7.42 19.41 7.99
N SER A 164 -8.23 20.00 7.11
CA SER A 164 -8.50 21.44 7.12
C SER A 164 -9.33 21.84 8.34
N PRO A 165 -8.99 22.95 9.05
CA PRO A 165 -9.77 23.45 10.18
C PRO A 165 -11.23 23.77 9.87
N THR A 166 -11.58 23.94 8.60
CA THR A 166 -12.94 24.23 8.13
C THR A 166 -13.85 23.00 7.96
N HIS A 167 -13.28 21.77 8.08
CA HIS A 167 -14.03 20.50 8.06
C HIS A 167 -13.52 19.53 9.13
N PRO A 168 -13.93 19.67 10.40
CA PRO A 168 -13.31 18.96 11.52
C PRO A 168 -13.73 17.50 11.69
N LEU A 169 -14.50 16.87 10.82
CA LEU A 169 -15.28 15.70 11.28
C LEU A 169 -15.31 14.45 10.41
N THR A 170 -14.37 14.11 9.55
CA THR A 170 -14.63 12.86 8.80
C THR A 170 -13.53 11.83 8.66
N HIS A 171 -12.28 12.13 8.95
CA HIS A 171 -11.25 11.09 8.77
C HIS A 171 -10.24 11.04 9.92
N SER A 172 -10.12 9.87 10.52
CA SER A 172 -9.04 9.53 11.46
C SER A 172 -7.66 9.77 10.83
N PRO A 173 -6.64 10.13 11.63
CA PRO A 173 -5.30 10.31 11.13
C PRO A 173 -4.83 9.06 10.37
N THR A 174 -4.28 9.26 9.19
CA THR A 174 -3.75 8.19 8.34
C THR A 174 -2.23 8.26 8.36
N TYR A 175 -1.57 7.22 8.84
CA TYR A 175 -0.13 7.07 8.82
C TYR A 175 0.34 6.54 7.46
N LEU A 176 1.36 7.17 6.91
CA LEU A 176 1.86 6.89 5.57
C LEU A 176 3.24 6.24 5.63
N VAL A 177 3.29 4.98 5.24
CA VAL A 177 4.53 4.21 5.16
C VAL A 177 4.86 3.92 3.70
N GLY A 178 6.01 4.45 3.24
CA GLY A 178 6.53 4.19 1.90
C GLY A 178 7.59 3.10 1.90
N PHE A 179 7.82 2.51 0.73
CA PHE A 179 8.98 1.66 0.46
C PHE A 179 9.86 2.29 -0.61
N ALA A 180 11.17 2.16 -0.44
CA ALA A 180 12.18 2.57 -1.41
C ALA A 180 13.15 1.41 -1.67
N ALA A 181 13.21 1.00 -2.93
CA ALA A 181 14.19 0.05 -3.43
C ALA A 181 15.26 0.85 -4.18
N GLU A 182 16.44 0.95 -3.60
CA GLU A 182 17.52 1.80 -4.12
C GLU A 182 18.75 0.97 -4.45
N THR A 183 19.59 1.49 -5.34
CA THR A 183 20.87 0.90 -5.69
C THR A 183 22.06 1.72 -5.20
N ASN A 184 21.83 3.02 -4.91
CA ASN A 184 22.84 3.97 -4.46
C ASN A 184 22.23 4.90 -3.42
N ASP A 185 23.05 5.43 -2.52
CA ASP A 185 22.70 6.47 -1.54
C ASP A 185 21.35 6.25 -0.80
N VAL A 186 21.10 4.99 -0.43
CA VAL A 186 19.82 4.49 0.09
C VAL A 186 19.22 5.42 1.15
N ILE A 187 20.02 5.90 2.12
CA ILE A 187 19.54 6.75 3.22
C ILE A 187 19.23 8.17 2.72
N ALA A 188 20.06 8.76 1.89
CA ALA A 188 19.86 10.11 1.36
C ALA A 188 18.58 10.16 0.51
N GLU A 189 18.40 9.18 -0.38
CA GLU A 189 17.21 9.04 -1.21
C GLU A 189 15.95 8.77 -0.39
N ALA A 190 16.04 7.90 0.63
CA ALA A 190 14.93 7.65 1.54
C ALA A 190 14.52 8.93 2.30
N ARG A 191 15.47 9.68 2.84
CA ARG A 191 15.21 10.97 3.51
C ARG A 191 14.57 11.99 2.55
N ARG A 192 15.07 12.10 1.33
CA ARG A 192 14.50 12.97 0.30
C ARG A 192 13.05 12.60 0.01
N LYS A 193 12.79 11.31 -0.30
CA LYS A 193 11.44 10.81 -0.59
C LYS A 193 10.48 10.94 0.60
N CYS A 194 10.96 10.71 1.82
CA CYS A 194 10.17 10.87 3.03
C CYS A 194 9.66 12.32 3.16
N ARG A 195 10.54 13.30 2.99
CA ARG A 195 10.19 14.73 3.03
C ARG A 195 9.29 15.14 1.86
N GLU A 196 9.69 14.83 0.62
CA GLU A 196 8.95 15.26 -0.59
C GLU A 196 7.52 14.73 -0.65
N LYS A 197 7.32 13.49 -0.20
CA LYS A 197 5.99 12.86 -0.16
C LYS A 197 5.29 13.04 1.19
N ASN A 198 5.92 13.70 2.17
CA ASN A 198 5.38 13.91 3.52
C ASN A 198 4.93 12.60 4.17
N LEU A 199 5.82 11.62 4.23
CA LEU A 199 5.57 10.32 4.85
C LEU A 199 5.91 10.36 6.33
N ASP A 200 5.27 9.49 7.11
CA ASP A 200 5.60 9.32 8.52
C ASP A 200 6.79 8.37 8.67
N MET A 201 6.94 7.41 7.75
CA MET A 201 8.11 6.53 7.66
C MET A 201 8.35 6.07 6.22
N ILE A 202 9.61 5.82 5.89
CA ILE A 202 10.00 5.09 4.69
C ILE A 202 10.87 3.89 5.07
N VAL A 203 10.57 2.74 4.48
CA VAL A 203 11.31 1.49 4.61
C VAL A 203 12.19 1.36 3.37
N ALA A 204 13.46 1.64 3.52
CA ALA A 204 14.43 1.60 2.43
C ALA A 204 15.21 0.29 2.45
N ASN A 205 15.42 -0.30 1.29
CA ASN A 205 16.30 -1.44 1.11
C ASN A 205 17.24 -1.26 -0.07
N ASP A 206 18.46 -1.74 0.09
CA ASP A 206 19.41 -1.89 -1.00
C ASP A 206 19.08 -3.18 -1.76
N VAL A 207 18.65 -3.06 -3.01
CA VAL A 207 18.29 -4.23 -3.82
C VAL A 207 19.50 -4.92 -4.45
N THR A 208 20.66 -4.33 -4.37
CA THR A 208 21.93 -4.91 -4.84
C THR A 208 22.55 -5.83 -3.79
N GLU A 209 22.13 -5.71 -2.53
CA GLU A 209 22.69 -6.49 -1.43
C GLU A 209 22.21 -7.95 -1.47
N ARG A 210 23.15 -8.88 -1.29
CA ARG A 210 22.84 -10.33 -1.26
C ARG A 210 21.86 -10.65 -0.14
N GLY A 211 20.75 -11.34 -0.48
CA GLY A 211 19.69 -11.69 0.46
C GLY A 211 18.65 -10.59 0.67
N SER A 212 18.78 -9.46 -0.04
CA SER A 212 17.83 -8.35 -0.04
C SER A 212 17.14 -8.23 -1.41
N GLY A 213 16.02 -7.52 -1.47
CA GLY A 213 15.35 -7.21 -2.74
C GLY A 213 14.20 -8.15 -3.12
N PHE A 214 13.96 -8.25 -4.44
CA PHE A 214 12.83 -8.99 -5.00
C PHE A 214 13.10 -10.50 -5.04
N GLY A 215 12.05 -11.32 -4.89
CA GLY A 215 12.13 -12.77 -5.08
C GLY A 215 12.63 -13.58 -3.88
N VAL A 216 13.54 -13.05 -3.07
CA VAL A 216 14.11 -13.72 -1.89
C VAL A 216 13.15 -13.65 -0.67
N ASP A 217 13.36 -14.50 0.33
CA ASP A 217 12.51 -14.58 1.53
C ASP A 217 13.02 -13.71 2.69
N THR A 218 14.23 -13.16 2.54
CA THR A 218 14.87 -12.25 3.48
C THR A 218 14.86 -10.83 2.97
N ASN A 219 15.12 -9.88 3.86
CA ASN A 219 15.38 -8.49 3.52
C ASN A 219 16.24 -7.84 4.61
N ARG A 220 17.08 -6.90 4.22
CA ARG A 220 17.71 -5.93 5.11
C ARG A 220 17.13 -4.57 4.78
N VAL A 221 16.56 -3.90 5.77
CA VAL A 221 15.91 -2.61 5.58
C VAL A 221 16.43 -1.57 6.56
N THR A 222 16.30 -0.33 6.16
CA THR A 222 16.55 0.84 7.00
C THR A 222 15.24 1.61 7.14
N PHE A 223 14.82 1.86 8.38
CA PHE A 223 13.71 2.76 8.66
C PHE A 223 14.23 4.19 8.70
N VAL A 224 13.57 5.06 7.95
CA VAL A 224 13.80 6.51 7.99
C VAL A 224 12.47 7.14 8.36
N ARG A 225 12.40 7.76 9.55
CA ARG A 225 11.18 8.36 10.09
C ARG A 225 11.11 9.84 9.74
N LYS A 226 9.94 10.40 9.88
CA LYS A 226 9.64 11.82 9.58
C LYS A 226 10.49 12.81 10.36
N ASP A 227 10.84 12.48 11.60
CA ASP A 227 11.75 13.25 12.47
C ASP A 227 13.21 13.22 12.02
N GLY A 228 13.54 12.44 10.98
CA GLY A 228 14.87 12.25 10.45
C GLY A 228 15.67 11.13 11.12
N SER A 229 15.12 10.47 12.15
CA SER A 229 15.75 9.31 12.77
C SER A 229 15.90 8.15 11.82
N VAL A 230 17.00 7.39 11.98
CA VAL A 230 17.36 6.27 11.08
C VAL A 230 17.69 5.05 11.92
N GLU A 231 17.05 3.93 11.59
CA GLU A 231 17.33 2.63 12.20
C GLU A 231 17.63 1.59 11.13
N ARG A 232 18.83 1.01 11.16
CA ARG A 232 19.20 -0.10 10.26
C ARG A 232 18.88 -1.43 10.94
N LEU A 233 18.10 -2.27 10.28
CA LEU A 233 17.81 -3.62 10.75
C LEU A 233 18.83 -4.61 10.18
N PRO A 234 19.14 -5.69 10.90
CA PRO A 234 19.94 -6.80 10.36
C PRO A 234 19.18 -7.50 9.23
N LEU A 235 19.85 -8.38 8.50
CA LEU A 235 19.20 -9.26 7.54
C LEU A 235 18.22 -10.18 8.27
N MET A 236 16.94 -10.11 7.91
CA MET A 236 15.85 -10.81 8.57
C MET A 236 14.91 -11.44 7.54
N THR A 237 14.08 -12.40 7.96
CA THR A 237 12.98 -12.84 7.11
C THR A 237 12.00 -11.70 6.84
N LYS A 238 11.36 -11.71 5.67
CA LYS A 238 10.34 -10.69 5.33
C LYS A 238 9.21 -10.63 6.36
N LEU A 239 8.84 -11.75 6.96
CA LEU A 239 7.85 -11.74 8.04
C LEU A 239 8.37 -11.06 9.31
N ALA A 240 9.64 -11.24 9.67
CA ALA A 240 10.23 -10.56 10.82
C ALA A 240 10.33 -9.04 10.57
N VAL A 241 10.75 -8.62 9.37
CA VAL A 241 10.70 -7.21 8.96
C VAL A 241 9.27 -6.65 9.03
N ALA A 242 8.30 -7.40 8.52
CA ALA A 242 6.89 -7.00 8.53
C ALA A 242 6.35 -6.78 9.96
N ARG A 243 6.71 -7.65 10.90
CA ARG A 243 6.36 -7.50 12.33
C ARG A 243 6.95 -6.23 12.94
N ARG A 244 8.18 -5.86 12.53
CA ARG A 244 8.80 -4.60 12.97
C ARG A 244 8.05 -3.40 12.40
N ILE A 245 7.69 -3.43 11.11
CA ILE A 245 6.92 -2.37 10.45
C ILE A 245 5.57 -2.18 11.14
N VAL A 246 4.83 -3.25 11.42
CA VAL A 246 3.52 -3.17 12.08
C VAL A 246 3.66 -2.58 13.48
N ARG A 247 4.66 -3.00 14.26
CA ARG A 247 4.93 -2.43 15.59
C ARG A 247 5.25 -0.93 15.52
N GLU A 248 6.10 -0.52 14.59
CA GLU A 248 6.37 0.92 14.37
C GLU A 248 5.09 1.71 14.05
N CYS A 249 4.18 1.13 13.24
CA CYS A 249 2.91 1.79 12.96
C CYS A 249 2.01 1.90 14.19
N GLU A 250 2.04 0.90 15.09
CA GLU A 250 1.30 0.94 16.36
C GLU A 250 1.88 2.00 17.30
N ASP A 251 3.20 2.13 17.35
CA ASP A 251 3.90 3.10 18.20
C ASP A 251 3.68 4.55 17.71
N LEU A 252 3.52 4.75 16.40
CA LEU A 252 3.16 6.03 15.76
C LEU A 252 1.70 6.45 16.06
N CYS A 253 0.88 5.53 16.58
CA CYS A 253 -0.54 5.70 16.80
C CYS A 253 -0.87 5.45 18.28
N PRO A 254 -0.62 6.43 19.17
CA PRO A 254 -0.90 6.29 20.59
C PRO A 254 -2.39 6.17 20.94
#